data_d99b7708b2571fb6e0678a29b6e1b126
#
_entry.id   d99b7708b2571fb6e0678a29b6e1b126
#
_cell.length_a   1.000
_cell.length_b   1.000
_cell.length_c   1.000
_cell.angle_alpha   90.00
_cell.angle_beta   90.00
_cell.angle_gamma   90.00
#
_symmetry.space_group_name_H-M   'P 1'
#
loop_
_entity.id
_entity.type
_entity.pdbx_description
1 polymer ?
#
loop_
_entity_poly.entity_id
_entity_poly.type
_entity_poly.pdbx_seq_one_letter_code
_entity_poly.pdbx_strand_id
1 'polypeptide(L)'
;MVARRAQIRSSTAVVAADLLQVNRGDQVDILDSVDVPDPQDNTRKERWLRVRGHDEDTTEGWIESRNVMPEDVLDASKKLSTEDNGVSAQATGQLRASSNLRLTPDRGGNENIMMRLDSGSSFDIVSWKRVPKPKSSEAIESDIAPKAGSAQQSNAKTNRQNEENNEPEETNELWYKVRLPTSTSPAPAGWIYGKQVELTVPSDIIFYRTGREFVAWQRLDGEVKDSSTAGDRDVAREAKPGSWLILEKSSSNQPHTLDEPDFDRIYVLGYDKRNQEHYTAYRSPDLRGFLPAKVEGQGDNKTFTLRLQDEGGTVKDVQYSLYKDARGVLKVTPPATVPRDRRRR
;
A
#
# COMPACT_ATOMS: atom_id res chain seq x y z
N MET A 1 21.71 -0.92 -3.21
CA MET A 1 21.30 -0.20 -4.44
C MET A 1 19.80 -0.22 -4.59
N VAL A 2 19.16 0.93 -4.86
CA VAL A 2 17.69 1.04 -5.06
C VAL A 2 17.29 1.07 -6.53
N ALA A 3 18.09 1.68 -7.38
CA ALA A 3 17.85 1.72 -8.82
C ALA A 3 17.89 0.31 -9.42
N ARG A 4 17.06 0.04 -10.44
CA ARG A 4 17.07 -1.24 -11.16
C ARG A 4 18.44 -1.50 -11.79
N ARG A 5 19.07 -0.45 -12.33
CA ARG A 5 20.45 -0.42 -12.83
C ARG A 5 21.00 0.98 -12.59
N ALA A 6 22.25 1.06 -12.19
CA ALA A 6 23.01 2.31 -12.06
C ALA A 6 24.45 2.07 -12.45
N GLN A 7 25.19 3.15 -12.73
CA GLN A 7 26.60 3.08 -13.10
C GLN A 7 27.43 3.75 -12.02
N ILE A 8 28.49 3.06 -11.58
CA ILE A 8 29.60 3.69 -10.88
C ILE A 8 30.48 4.33 -11.94
N ARG A 9 30.73 5.62 -11.83
CA ARG A 9 31.38 6.46 -12.85
C ARG A 9 32.73 6.97 -12.36
N SER A 10 33.63 7.26 -13.28
CA SER A 10 34.98 7.75 -12.97
C SER A 10 35.00 9.13 -12.31
N SER A 11 33.97 9.95 -12.53
CA SER A 11 33.79 11.26 -11.88
C SER A 11 32.31 11.66 -11.86
N THR A 12 32.00 12.81 -11.28
CA THR A 12 30.65 13.42 -11.27
C THR A 12 30.31 14.18 -12.54
N ALA A 13 31.24 14.27 -13.50
CA ALA A 13 31.03 14.99 -14.76
C ALA A 13 30.04 14.26 -15.67
N VAL A 14 29.27 15.02 -16.46
CA VAL A 14 28.28 14.47 -17.42
C VAL A 14 28.92 13.48 -18.41
N VAL A 15 30.17 13.72 -18.82
CA VAL A 15 30.92 12.89 -19.78
C VAL A 15 31.86 11.87 -19.13
N ALA A 16 31.69 11.58 -17.82
CA ALA A 16 32.51 10.60 -17.11
C ALA A 16 32.31 9.18 -17.69
N ALA A 17 33.37 8.38 -17.70
CA ALA A 17 33.32 6.99 -18.11
C ALA A 17 32.55 6.15 -17.09
N ASP A 18 31.72 5.20 -17.55
CA ASP A 18 31.11 4.18 -16.72
C ASP A 18 32.16 3.11 -16.40
N LEU A 19 32.35 2.83 -15.11
CA LEU A 19 33.35 1.88 -14.61
C LEU A 19 32.74 0.54 -14.27
N LEU A 20 31.59 0.54 -13.58
CA LEU A 20 30.90 -0.67 -13.13
C LEU A 20 29.40 -0.47 -13.17
N GLN A 21 28.68 -1.43 -13.75
CA GLN A 21 27.22 -1.47 -13.63
C GLN A 21 26.83 -2.20 -12.34
N VAL A 22 26.00 -1.56 -11.53
CA VAL A 22 25.39 -2.12 -10.31
C VAL A 22 23.89 -2.22 -10.48
N ASN A 23 23.31 -3.25 -9.86
CA ASN A 23 21.89 -3.57 -9.96
C ASN A 23 21.21 -3.41 -8.60
N ARG A 24 19.88 -3.42 -8.61
CA ARG A 24 19.09 -3.36 -7.39
C ARG A 24 19.44 -4.53 -6.47
N GLY A 25 19.69 -4.21 -5.19
CA GLY A 25 20.10 -5.17 -4.17
C GLY A 25 21.62 -5.30 -4.02
N ASP A 26 22.43 -4.88 -5.00
CA ASP A 26 23.88 -4.88 -4.86
C ASP A 26 24.30 -3.95 -3.73
N GLN A 27 25.37 -4.34 -3.03
CA GLN A 27 25.95 -3.57 -1.93
C GLN A 27 27.20 -2.82 -2.43
N VAL A 28 27.42 -1.64 -1.87
CA VAL A 28 28.60 -0.81 -2.12
C VAL A 28 29.02 -0.16 -0.80
N ASP A 29 30.32 0.04 -0.62
CA ASP A 29 30.85 0.80 0.51
C ASP A 29 30.85 2.29 0.16
N ILE A 30 30.30 3.13 1.01
CA ILE A 30 30.32 4.58 0.85
C ILE A 30 31.62 5.10 1.44
N LEU A 31 32.46 5.74 0.62
CA LEU A 31 33.76 6.27 1.01
C LEU A 31 33.71 7.77 1.30
N ASP A 32 32.92 8.54 0.50
CA ASP A 32 32.86 9.99 0.59
C ASP A 32 31.57 10.51 -0.06
N SER A 33 31.25 11.80 0.08
CA SER A 33 30.13 12.45 -0.56
C SER A 33 30.47 13.87 -1.02
N VAL A 34 29.88 14.31 -2.12
CA VAL A 34 30.02 15.66 -2.64
C VAL A 34 28.69 16.16 -3.19
N ASP A 35 28.38 17.43 -2.95
CA ASP A 35 27.22 18.10 -3.54
C ASP A 35 27.67 18.85 -4.80
N VAL A 36 27.13 18.44 -5.95
CA VAL A 36 27.46 19.01 -7.27
C VAL A 36 26.26 19.83 -7.77
N PRO A 37 26.45 21.04 -8.32
CA PRO A 37 25.35 21.77 -8.93
C PRO A 37 24.71 20.95 -10.06
N ASP A 38 23.38 20.93 -10.13
CA ASP A 38 22.66 20.30 -11.22
C ASP A 38 22.96 21.06 -12.54
N PRO A 39 23.44 20.38 -13.60
CA PRO A 39 23.74 21.03 -14.87
C PRO A 39 22.53 21.72 -15.52
N GLN A 40 21.32 21.31 -15.19
CA GLN A 40 20.07 21.85 -15.74
C GLN A 40 19.48 22.96 -14.86
N ASP A 41 19.79 22.96 -13.56
CA ASP A 41 19.25 23.92 -12.57
C ASP A 41 20.32 24.25 -11.51
N ASN A 42 21.08 25.31 -11.72
CA ASN A 42 22.15 25.75 -10.82
C ASN A 42 21.67 26.09 -9.39
N THR A 43 20.36 26.18 -9.17
CA THR A 43 19.80 26.38 -7.83
C THR A 43 19.68 25.07 -7.05
N ARG A 44 19.74 23.94 -7.73
CA ARG A 44 19.70 22.60 -7.16
C ARG A 44 21.09 22.00 -7.07
N LYS A 45 21.32 21.22 -6.03
CA LYS A 45 22.52 20.42 -5.87
C LYS A 45 22.14 18.95 -5.87
N GLU A 46 22.85 18.16 -6.63
CA GLU A 46 22.77 16.71 -6.58
C GLU A 46 23.90 16.18 -5.71
N ARG A 47 23.55 15.31 -4.79
CA ARG A 47 24.53 14.63 -3.94
C ARG A 47 25.06 13.39 -4.68
N TRP A 48 26.37 13.31 -4.80
CA TRP A 48 27.10 12.18 -5.33
C TRP A 48 27.87 11.49 -4.21
N LEU A 49 27.91 10.18 -4.26
CA LEU A 49 28.65 9.35 -3.31
C LEU A 49 29.84 8.73 -4.02
N ARG A 50 31.02 8.84 -3.41
CA ARG A 50 32.17 8.02 -3.81
C ARG A 50 31.98 6.66 -3.17
N VAL A 51 31.95 5.62 -4.00
CA VAL A 51 31.64 4.26 -3.55
C VAL A 51 32.71 3.29 -4.05
N ARG A 52 32.82 2.16 -3.33
CA ARG A 52 33.57 0.99 -3.73
C ARG A 52 32.59 -0.15 -3.99
N GLY A 53 32.64 -0.74 -5.20
CA GLY A 53 31.91 -1.94 -5.56
C GLY A 53 32.50 -3.19 -4.86
N HIS A 54 31.68 -4.24 -4.77
CA HIS A 54 32.11 -5.55 -4.26
C HIS A 54 32.40 -6.51 -5.43
N ASP A 55 32.87 -5.98 -6.56
CA ASP A 55 33.38 -6.73 -7.70
C ASP A 55 34.82 -7.22 -7.45
N GLU A 56 35.34 -8.12 -8.32
CA GLU A 56 36.68 -8.70 -8.20
C GLU A 56 37.78 -7.62 -8.21
N ASP A 57 37.56 -6.55 -8.98
CA ASP A 57 38.53 -5.45 -9.12
C ASP A 57 38.36 -4.36 -8.04
N THR A 58 37.37 -4.49 -7.12
CA THR A 58 37.06 -3.48 -6.10
C THR A 58 36.94 -2.08 -6.69
N THR A 59 36.17 -1.95 -7.76
CA THR A 59 36.01 -0.71 -8.54
C THR A 59 35.56 0.46 -7.66
N GLU A 60 36.34 1.54 -7.64
CA GLU A 60 35.97 2.79 -6.98
C GLU A 60 35.51 3.83 -7.99
N GLY A 61 34.48 4.59 -7.62
CA GLY A 61 33.97 5.67 -8.45
C GLY A 61 32.82 6.41 -7.80
N TRP A 62 32.08 7.14 -8.60
CA TRP A 62 31.01 8.03 -8.16
C TRP A 62 29.65 7.53 -8.62
N ILE A 63 28.66 7.63 -7.75
CA ILE A 63 27.27 7.28 -8.03
C ILE A 63 26.34 8.34 -7.42
N GLU A 64 25.22 8.62 -8.06
CA GLU A 64 24.21 9.52 -7.52
C GLU A 64 23.58 8.94 -6.24
N SER A 65 23.46 9.76 -5.19
CA SER A 65 22.94 9.31 -3.90
C SER A 65 21.52 8.76 -3.98
N ARG A 66 20.70 9.23 -4.94
CA ARG A 66 19.33 8.72 -5.18
C ARG A 66 19.29 7.24 -5.59
N ASN A 67 20.41 6.67 -6.05
CA ASN A 67 20.53 5.27 -6.44
C ASN A 67 20.97 4.36 -5.28
N VAL A 68 21.30 4.93 -4.12
CA VAL A 68 21.81 4.22 -2.95
C VAL A 68 20.87 4.41 -1.77
N MET A 69 20.66 3.38 -0.99
CA MET A 69 19.95 3.43 0.29
C MET A 69 20.96 3.15 1.39
N PRO A 70 21.11 4.03 2.39
CA PRO A 70 21.92 3.75 3.56
C PRO A 70 21.45 2.48 4.28
N GLU A 71 22.38 1.76 4.91
CA GLU A 71 22.10 0.49 5.57
C GLU A 71 21.15 0.65 6.75
N ASP A 72 21.29 1.70 7.54
CA ASP A 72 20.41 2.04 8.66
C ASP A 72 18.96 2.26 8.20
N VAL A 73 18.74 2.89 7.04
CA VAL A 73 17.42 3.07 6.43
C VAL A 73 16.84 1.72 5.98
N LEU A 74 17.67 0.87 5.36
CA LEU A 74 17.28 -0.48 4.96
C LEU A 74 16.90 -1.33 6.18
N ASP A 75 17.68 -1.27 7.25
CA ASP A 75 17.42 -2.01 8.49
C ASP A 75 16.17 -1.50 9.21
N ALA A 76 15.91 -0.19 9.19
CA ALA A 76 14.65 0.37 9.67
C ALA A 76 13.46 -0.18 8.87
N SER A 77 13.57 -0.32 7.54
CA SER A 77 12.53 -0.93 6.70
C SER A 77 12.33 -2.42 7.01
N LYS A 78 13.42 -3.19 7.22
CA LYS A 78 13.34 -4.59 7.65
C LYS A 78 12.63 -4.72 9.00
N LYS A 79 12.91 -3.81 9.93
CA LYS A 79 12.23 -3.74 11.23
C LYS A 79 10.73 -3.49 11.06
N LEU A 80 10.34 -2.53 10.21
CA LEU A 80 8.93 -2.30 9.87
C LEU A 80 8.26 -3.57 9.31
N SER A 81 8.97 -4.35 8.48
CA SER A 81 8.45 -5.60 7.95
C SER A 81 8.26 -6.66 9.03
N THR A 82 9.18 -6.74 10.01
CA THR A 82 9.09 -7.71 11.11
C THR A 82 7.98 -7.40 12.11
N GLU A 83 7.59 -6.14 12.28
CA GLU A 83 6.44 -5.74 13.11
C GLU A 83 5.13 -6.38 12.65
N ASP A 84 4.97 -6.59 11.36
CA ASP A 84 3.79 -7.21 10.75
C ASP A 84 4.01 -8.69 10.39
N ASN A 85 5.00 -9.33 11.00
CA ASN A 85 5.26 -10.74 10.75
C ASN A 85 4.04 -11.59 11.15
N GLY A 86 3.58 -12.43 10.23
CA GLY A 86 2.35 -13.22 10.41
C GLY A 86 1.04 -12.46 10.11
N VAL A 87 1.08 -11.17 9.75
CA VAL A 87 -0.08 -10.45 9.24
C VAL A 87 -0.19 -10.68 7.74
N SER A 88 -1.30 -11.30 7.31
CA SER A 88 -1.60 -11.45 5.88
C SER A 88 -1.88 -10.10 5.23
N ALA A 89 -1.66 -10.01 3.91
CA ALA A 89 -2.10 -8.85 3.14
C ALA A 89 -3.60 -8.60 3.36
N GLN A 90 -3.94 -7.37 3.69
CA GLN A 90 -5.32 -6.94 3.89
C GLN A 90 -5.96 -6.54 2.56
N ALA A 91 -5.17 -5.97 1.67
CA ALA A 91 -5.52 -5.58 0.32
C ALA A 91 -4.27 -5.57 -0.55
N THR A 92 -4.45 -5.46 -1.84
CA THR A 92 -3.39 -5.18 -2.81
C THR A 92 -3.60 -3.80 -3.43
N GLY A 93 -2.52 -3.13 -3.77
CA GLY A 93 -2.58 -1.82 -4.38
C GLY A 93 -1.48 -1.58 -5.39
N GLN A 94 -1.67 -0.55 -6.19
CA GLN A 94 -0.66 -0.03 -7.11
C GLN A 94 -0.59 1.49 -7.03
N LEU A 95 0.55 2.05 -7.41
CA LEU A 95 0.71 3.50 -7.49
C LEU A 95 0.07 4.07 -8.75
N ARG A 96 -0.78 5.09 -8.59
CA ARG A 96 -1.32 5.90 -9.71
C ARG A 96 -0.24 6.79 -10.35
N ALA A 97 0.64 7.32 -9.52
CA ALA A 97 1.77 8.17 -9.90
C ALA A 97 2.98 7.80 -9.06
N SER A 98 4.19 8.18 -9.50
CA SER A 98 5.41 7.97 -8.70
C SER A 98 5.26 8.63 -7.33
N SER A 99 5.62 7.90 -6.27
CA SER A 99 5.45 8.34 -4.88
C SER A 99 6.66 7.98 -4.03
N ASN A 100 6.84 8.70 -2.94
CA ASN A 100 7.88 8.40 -1.97
C ASN A 100 7.45 7.27 -1.04
N LEU A 101 8.32 6.28 -0.88
CA LEU A 101 8.25 5.29 0.18
C LEU A 101 8.92 5.87 1.43
N ARG A 102 8.23 5.85 2.56
CA ARG A 102 8.68 6.52 3.79
C ARG A 102 8.77 5.56 4.97
N LEU A 103 9.63 5.89 5.94
CA LEU A 103 9.73 5.14 7.21
C LEU A 103 8.56 5.42 8.15
N THR A 104 7.96 6.60 8.08
CA THR A 104 6.83 7.03 8.92
C THR A 104 5.71 7.59 8.07
N PRO A 105 4.44 7.52 8.50
CA PRO A 105 3.31 8.08 7.78
C PRO A 105 3.22 9.61 7.98
N ASP A 106 4.23 10.30 7.50
CA ASP A 106 4.38 11.76 7.63
C ASP A 106 5.07 12.32 6.39
N ARG A 107 4.59 13.44 5.89
CA ARG A 107 5.18 14.17 4.77
C ARG A 107 5.60 15.61 5.13
N GLY A 108 5.71 15.91 6.42
CA GLY A 108 6.21 17.20 6.91
C GLY A 108 7.71 17.42 6.68
N GLY A 109 8.45 16.38 6.29
CA GLY A 109 9.91 16.46 6.03
C GLY A 109 10.36 15.45 4.98
N ASN A 110 11.64 15.52 4.62
CA ASN A 110 12.30 14.59 3.69
C ASN A 110 13.12 13.51 4.39
N GLU A 111 13.36 13.64 5.68
CA GLU A 111 14.29 12.80 6.44
C GLU A 111 13.82 11.34 6.53
N ASN A 112 12.52 11.11 6.41
CA ASN A 112 11.91 9.79 6.46
C ASN A 112 11.70 9.15 5.07
N ILE A 113 12.14 9.80 3.98
CA ILE A 113 12.06 9.25 2.63
C ILE A 113 13.15 8.19 2.46
N MET A 114 12.73 6.97 2.17
CA MET A 114 13.65 5.87 1.86
C MET A 114 14.04 5.85 0.39
N MET A 115 13.06 5.94 -0.49
CA MET A 115 13.25 5.93 -1.94
C MET A 115 11.97 6.39 -2.64
N ARG A 116 12.09 6.67 -3.95
CA ARG A 116 10.95 6.92 -4.82
C ARG A 116 10.55 5.64 -5.54
N LEU A 117 9.27 5.33 -5.54
CA LEU A 117 8.67 4.24 -6.30
C LEU A 117 8.04 4.78 -7.59
N ASP A 118 8.13 4.02 -8.65
CA ASP A 118 7.55 4.38 -9.95
C ASP A 118 6.04 4.18 -9.99
N SER A 119 5.37 4.94 -10.86
CA SER A 119 3.96 4.70 -11.20
C SER A 119 3.74 3.25 -11.66
N GLY A 120 2.63 2.65 -11.23
CA GLY A 120 2.30 1.24 -11.51
C GLY A 120 3.03 0.22 -10.63
N SER A 121 3.89 0.66 -9.68
CA SER A 121 4.47 -0.26 -8.68
C SER A 121 3.36 -0.90 -7.86
N SER A 122 3.35 -2.23 -7.79
CA SER A 122 2.36 -3.02 -7.04
C SER A 122 2.94 -3.47 -5.70
N PHE A 123 2.08 -3.58 -4.70
CA PHE A 123 2.44 -3.96 -3.32
C PHE A 123 1.26 -4.53 -2.56
N ASP A 124 1.57 -5.24 -1.47
CA ASP A 124 0.60 -5.67 -0.49
C ASP A 124 0.40 -4.60 0.58
N ILE A 125 -0.84 -4.34 0.96
CA ILE A 125 -1.21 -3.46 2.06
C ILE A 125 -1.43 -4.33 3.29
N VAL A 126 -0.66 -4.08 4.37
CA VAL A 126 -0.75 -4.86 5.62
C VAL A 126 -1.51 -4.14 6.71
N SER A 127 -1.47 -2.82 6.70
CA SER A 127 -2.27 -1.96 7.58
C SER A 127 -2.38 -0.55 7.02
N TRP A 128 -3.15 0.32 7.70
CA TRP A 128 -3.17 1.74 7.39
C TRP A 128 -3.34 2.59 8.65
N LYS A 129 -3.07 3.87 8.50
CA LYS A 129 -3.20 4.85 9.57
C LYS A 129 -3.69 6.18 9.02
N ARG A 130 -4.57 6.84 9.77
CA ARG A 130 -4.91 8.24 9.56
C ARG A 130 -4.03 9.11 10.43
N VAL A 131 -3.49 10.15 9.88
CA VAL A 131 -2.66 11.14 10.58
C VAL A 131 -3.17 12.54 10.28
N PRO A 132 -2.97 13.51 11.17
CA PRO A 132 -3.31 14.90 10.86
C PRO A 132 -2.57 15.37 9.61
N LYS A 133 -3.27 16.13 8.77
CA LYS A 133 -2.67 16.74 7.57
C LYS A 133 -1.60 17.76 8.01
N PRO A 134 -0.39 17.74 7.46
CA PRO A 134 0.63 18.73 7.76
C PRO A 134 0.12 20.12 7.35
N LYS A 135 0.52 21.15 8.07
CA LYS A 135 0.21 22.54 7.68
C LYS A 135 0.79 22.79 6.28
N SER A 136 0.11 23.60 5.48
CA SER A 136 0.47 23.83 4.07
C SER A 136 1.89 24.33 3.85
N SER A 137 2.49 24.99 4.85
CA SER A 137 3.89 25.43 4.86
C SER A 137 4.90 24.29 5.11
N GLU A 138 4.45 23.13 5.58
CA GLU A 138 5.29 21.99 5.94
C GLU A 138 5.17 20.84 4.90
N ALA A 139 4.14 20.90 4.04
CA ALA A 139 3.92 19.87 3.03
C ALA A 139 4.91 20.04 1.88
N ILE A 140 5.69 18.98 1.61
CA ILE A 140 6.64 18.96 0.51
C ILE A 140 5.90 18.64 -0.79
N GLU A 141 6.08 19.49 -1.81
CA GLU A 141 5.46 19.35 -3.14
C GLU A 141 5.83 18.04 -3.87
N SER A 142 6.88 17.37 -3.44
CA SER A 142 7.37 16.14 -4.11
C SER A 142 6.39 14.96 -4.11
N ASP A 143 5.37 15.00 -3.24
CA ASP A 143 4.31 13.99 -3.20
C ASP A 143 3.07 14.38 -4.03
N ILE A 144 3.10 15.57 -4.64
CA ILE A 144 2.07 16.04 -5.56
C ILE A 144 2.55 15.69 -6.97
N ALA A 145 1.78 14.87 -7.71
CA ALA A 145 2.10 14.58 -9.10
C ALA A 145 2.27 15.88 -9.89
N PRO A 146 3.34 16.02 -10.72
CA PRO A 146 3.48 17.20 -11.57
C PRO A 146 2.26 17.28 -12.47
N LYS A 147 1.51 18.38 -12.40
CA LYS A 147 0.49 18.70 -13.40
C LYS A 147 1.17 18.71 -14.75
N ALA A 148 0.78 17.80 -15.64
CA ALA A 148 1.22 17.79 -17.03
C ALA A 148 1.01 19.19 -17.61
N GLY A 149 2.08 19.73 -18.21
CA GLY A 149 2.24 21.11 -18.59
C GLY A 149 0.99 21.76 -19.21
N SER A 150 0.56 22.86 -18.60
CA SER A 150 -0.22 23.88 -19.28
C SER A 150 0.73 24.99 -19.71
N ALA A 151 1.04 24.98 -21.01
CA ALA A 151 1.60 26.12 -21.69
C ALA A 151 0.74 27.35 -21.46
N GLN A 152 1.41 28.48 -21.24
CA GLN A 152 0.87 29.83 -21.17
C GLN A 152 -0.22 30.07 -22.23
N GLN A 153 -1.34 30.65 -21.78
CA GLN A 153 -1.95 31.75 -22.55
C GLN A 153 -3.00 32.52 -21.72
N SER A 154 -2.65 33.81 -21.48
CA SER A 154 -3.43 35.04 -21.62
C SER A 154 -4.87 35.12 -21.11
N ASN A 155 -5.04 36.05 -20.16
CA ASN A 155 -6.15 36.96 -19.92
C ASN A 155 -7.42 36.79 -20.77
N ALA A 156 -8.50 36.35 -20.13
CA ALA A 156 -9.83 36.86 -20.41
C ALA A 156 -10.69 36.77 -19.14
N LYS A 157 -11.06 37.95 -18.63
CA LYS A 157 -12.08 38.08 -17.59
C LYS A 157 -13.37 37.45 -18.10
N THR A 158 -13.83 36.43 -17.44
CA THR A 158 -15.23 36.02 -17.50
C THR A 158 -15.64 35.58 -16.10
N ASN A 159 -16.40 36.48 -15.47
CA ASN A 159 -17.16 36.22 -14.26
C ASN A 159 -18.13 35.05 -14.53
N ARG A 160 -17.78 33.83 -14.10
CA ARG A 160 -18.73 32.76 -13.87
C ARG A 160 -18.63 32.41 -12.40
N GLN A 161 -19.74 32.58 -11.72
CA GLN A 161 -19.98 32.14 -10.36
C GLN A 161 -19.49 30.69 -10.22
N ASN A 162 -18.37 30.51 -9.51
CA ASN A 162 -18.00 29.23 -8.94
C ASN A 162 -19.09 28.93 -7.89
N GLU A 163 -19.98 28.00 -8.21
CA GLU A 163 -20.61 27.21 -7.17
C GLU A 163 -19.46 26.52 -6.44
N GLU A 164 -19.07 27.03 -5.30
CA GLU A 164 -18.16 26.40 -4.35
C GLU A 164 -18.75 25.03 -4.05
N ASN A 165 -18.11 23.99 -4.56
CA ASN A 165 -18.27 22.65 -4.02
C ASN A 165 -17.86 22.70 -2.55
N ASN A 166 -18.83 22.85 -1.66
CA ASN A 166 -18.71 22.81 -0.22
C ASN A 166 -18.45 21.35 0.24
N GLU A 167 -17.45 20.67 -0.35
CA GLU A 167 -16.94 19.45 0.25
C GLU A 167 -16.13 19.86 1.49
N PRO A 168 -16.47 19.33 2.67
CA PRO A 168 -15.78 19.67 3.88
C PRO A 168 -14.30 19.29 3.74
N GLU A 169 -13.41 20.23 4.11
CA GLU A 169 -11.97 20.06 3.94
C GLU A 169 -11.46 18.89 4.81
N GLU A 170 -10.82 17.91 4.18
CA GLU A 170 -10.17 16.79 4.87
C GLU A 170 -9.05 17.30 5.78
N THR A 171 -9.18 17.04 7.06
CA THR A 171 -8.19 17.42 8.09
C THR A 171 -7.16 16.32 8.36
N ASN A 172 -7.44 15.11 7.90
CA ASN A 172 -6.61 13.94 8.12
C ASN A 172 -6.18 13.32 6.78
N GLU A 173 -5.06 12.62 6.80
CA GLU A 173 -4.50 11.90 5.66
C GLU A 173 -4.46 10.41 5.94
N LEU A 174 -4.84 9.62 4.94
CA LEU A 174 -4.72 8.17 4.97
C LEU A 174 -3.33 7.75 4.47
N TRP A 175 -2.68 6.87 5.20
CA TRP A 175 -1.42 6.27 4.87
C TRP A 175 -1.51 4.76 4.91
N TYR A 176 -0.95 4.09 3.91
CA TYR A 176 -0.88 2.63 3.84
C TYR A 176 0.50 2.15 4.24
N LYS A 177 0.57 1.20 5.18
CA LYS A 177 1.77 0.41 5.45
C LYS A 177 1.80 -0.74 4.45
N VAL A 178 2.87 -0.79 3.67
CA VAL A 178 2.96 -1.71 2.54
C VAL A 178 4.14 -2.65 2.68
N ARG A 179 3.99 -3.83 2.08
CA ARG A 179 5.05 -4.81 1.86
C ARG A 179 5.35 -4.87 0.37
N LEU A 180 6.61 -4.75 0.03
CA LEU A 180 7.07 -4.67 -1.36
C LEU A 180 7.83 -5.94 -1.75
N PRO A 181 7.61 -6.45 -2.98
CA PRO A 181 8.42 -7.52 -3.51
C PRO A 181 9.84 -7.00 -3.83
N THR A 182 10.83 -7.88 -3.73
CA THR A 182 12.24 -7.55 -4.00
C THR A 182 12.49 -7.05 -5.42
N SER A 183 11.63 -7.44 -6.37
CA SER A 183 11.65 -6.92 -7.76
C SER A 183 11.30 -5.44 -7.86
N THR A 184 10.55 -4.89 -6.89
CA THR A 184 10.13 -3.49 -6.86
C THR A 184 11.05 -2.64 -5.99
N SER A 185 11.50 -3.16 -4.84
CA SER A 185 12.29 -2.41 -3.87
C SER A 185 13.22 -3.33 -3.07
N PRO A 186 14.45 -2.90 -2.72
CA PRO A 186 15.27 -3.58 -1.74
C PRO A 186 14.72 -3.42 -0.31
N ALA A 187 13.97 -2.33 -0.05
CA ALA A 187 13.29 -2.09 1.22
C ALA A 187 11.99 -2.92 1.25
N PRO A 188 11.85 -3.88 2.19
CA PRO A 188 10.72 -4.80 2.20
C PRO A 188 9.40 -4.16 2.66
N ALA A 189 9.44 -3.06 3.42
CA ALA A 189 8.23 -2.40 3.94
C ALA A 189 8.43 -0.88 4.09
N GLY A 190 7.33 -0.16 4.13
CA GLY A 190 7.29 1.28 4.36
C GLY A 190 5.88 1.84 4.31
N TRP A 191 5.78 3.15 4.35
CA TRP A 191 4.52 3.89 4.30
C TRP A 191 4.36 4.63 2.99
N ILE A 192 3.16 4.58 2.40
CA ILE A 192 2.79 5.28 1.17
C ILE A 192 1.56 6.14 1.43
N TYR A 193 1.58 7.36 0.89
CA TYR A 193 0.46 8.29 0.98
C TYR A 193 -0.76 7.77 0.22
N GLY A 194 -1.90 7.68 0.90
CA GLY A 194 -3.09 6.99 0.40
C GLY A 194 -3.67 7.57 -0.89
N LYS A 195 -3.55 8.89 -1.12
CA LYS A 195 -4.04 9.51 -2.37
C LYS A 195 -3.29 9.03 -3.62
N GLN A 196 -2.08 8.49 -3.47
CA GLN A 196 -1.29 7.96 -4.57
C GLN A 196 -1.60 6.48 -4.87
N VAL A 197 -2.39 5.84 -4.02
CA VAL A 197 -2.68 4.41 -4.09
C VAL A 197 -4.02 4.16 -4.75
N GLU A 198 -4.03 3.20 -5.65
CA GLU A 198 -5.23 2.58 -6.20
C GLU A 198 -5.33 1.14 -5.69
N LEU A 199 -6.44 0.80 -5.04
CA LEU A 199 -6.68 -0.55 -4.56
C LEU A 199 -7.00 -1.48 -5.74
N THR A 200 -6.26 -2.58 -5.85
CA THR A 200 -6.39 -3.56 -6.94
C THR A 200 -7.29 -4.70 -6.49
N VAL A 201 -8.61 -4.48 -6.59
CA VAL A 201 -9.61 -5.50 -6.21
C VAL A 201 -9.56 -6.67 -7.19
N PRO A 202 -9.57 -7.94 -6.72
CA PRO A 202 -9.60 -9.13 -7.57
C PRO A 202 -10.79 -9.10 -8.55
N SER A 203 -10.53 -9.52 -9.79
CA SER A 203 -11.49 -9.42 -10.90
C SER A 203 -12.76 -10.26 -10.69
N ASP A 204 -12.67 -11.35 -9.92
CA ASP A 204 -13.78 -12.25 -9.62
C ASP A 204 -14.76 -11.67 -8.56
N ILE A 205 -14.35 -10.64 -7.81
CA ILE A 205 -15.21 -10.03 -6.78
C ILE A 205 -15.56 -8.56 -7.03
N ILE A 206 -14.88 -7.87 -7.94
CA ILE A 206 -15.07 -6.42 -8.17
C ILE A 206 -16.52 -6.05 -8.48
N PHE A 207 -17.28 -6.93 -9.13
CA PHE A 207 -18.67 -6.71 -9.51
C PHE A 207 -19.67 -6.85 -8.36
N TYR A 208 -19.23 -7.32 -7.18
CA TYR A 208 -20.08 -7.49 -6.00
C TYR A 208 -20.15 -6.25 -5.10
N ARG A 209 -19.55 -5.13 -5.51
CA ARG A 209 -19.72 -3.84 -4.85
C ARG A 209 -21.17 -3.39 -4.92
N THR A 210 -21.80 -3.17 -3.78
CA THR A 210 -23.22 -2.77 -3.69
C THR A 210 -23.37 -1.50 -2.86
N GLY A 211 -22.90 -0.36 -3.40
CA GLY A 211 -23.01 0.95 -2.74
C GLY A 211 -22.06 1.14 -1.54
N ARG A 212 -21.07 0.25 -1.38
CA ARG A 212 -20.00 0.34 -0.39
C ARG A 212 -18.67 0.08 -1.08
N GLU A 213 -17.60 0.59 -0.49
CA GLU A 213 -16.24 0.36 -0.98
C GLU A 213 -15.65 -0.88 -0.31
N PHE A 214 -14.90 -1.67 -1.07
CA PHE A 214 -14.07 -2.73 -0.52
C PHE A 214 -12.79 -2.12 0.02
N VAL A 215 -12.56 -2.30 1.32
CA VAL A 215 -11.38 -1.74 1.99
C VAL A 215 -10.33 -2.80 2.28
N ALA A 216 -10.76 -4.05 2.49
CA ALA A 216 -9.87 -5.20 2.64
C ALA A 216 -10.53 -6.46 2.11
N TRP A 217 -9.73 -7.45 1.68
CA TRP A 217 -10.21 -8.75 1.23
C TRP A 217 -9.16 -9.82 1.44
N GLN A 218 -9.61 -11.01 1.83
CA GLN A 218 -8.76 -12.17 2.00
C GLN A 218 -9.42 -13.41 1.41
N ARG A 219 -8.62 -14.23 0.73
CA ARG A 219 -9.12 -15.48 0.14
C ARG A 219 -9.34 -16.53 1.22
N LEU A 220 -10.46 -17.23 1.16
CA LEU A 220 -10.86 -18.25 2.15
C LEU A 220 -10.62 -19.69 1.67
N ASP A 221 -10.48 -19.92 0.38
CA ASP A 221 -10.20 -21.21 -0.20
C ASP A 221 -8.80 -21.26 -0.84
N GLY A 222 -8.11 -22.37 -0.64
CA GLY A 222 -6.73 -22.57 -1.04
C GLY A 222 -5.73 -22.37 0.11
N GLU A 223 -4.50 -22.77 -0.13
CA GLU A 223 -3.38 -22.39 0.72
C GLU A 223 -3.20 -20.87 0.57
N VAL A 224 -3.10 -20.16 1.68
CA VAL A 224 -2.58 -18.79 1.69
C VAL A 224 -1.10 -18.95 1.31
N LYS A 225 -0.81 -18.95 0.01
CA LYS A 225 0.57 -18.79 -0.43
C LYS A 225 1.00 -17.43 0.03
N ASP A 226 2.05 -17.40 0.85
CA ASP A 226 2.75 -16.17 1.16
C ASP A 226 2.95 -15.40 -0.13
N SER A 227 2.36 -14.22 -0.21
CA SER A 227 2.42 -13.36 -1.40
C SER A 227 3.81 -12.74 -1.62
N SER A 228 4.84 -13.27 -0.96
CA SER A 228 6.24 -12.87 -1.14
C SER A 228 6.76 -13.10 -2.57
N THR A 229 5.98 -13.72 -3.44
CA THR A 229 6.31 -14.01 -4.84
C THR A 229 5.42 -13.31 -5.88
N ALA A 230 4.59 -12.34 -5.50
CA ALA A 230 3.77 -11.60 -6.46
C ALA A 230 4.59 -10.60 -7.30
N GLY A 231 5.60 -11.11 -8.00
CA GLY A 231 6.36 -10.37 -9.01
C GLY A 231 5.82 -10.56 -10.44
N ASP A 232 4.79 -11.35 -10.64
CA ASP A 232 4.32 -11.70 -11.97
C ASP A 232 2.94 -11.06 -12.25
N ARG A 233 2.91 -10.07 -13.13
CA ARG A 233 1.69 -9.38 -13.59
C ARG A 233 0.66 -10.34 -14.19
N ASP A 234 1.07 -11.52 -14.59
CA ASP A 234 0.22 -12.52 -15.22
C ASP A 234 -0.55 -13.37 -14.20
N VAL A 235 -0.06 -13.50 -12.96
CA VAL A 235 -0.72 -14.29 -11.91
C VAL A 235 -2.01 -13.61 -11.40
N ALA A 236 -2.08 -12.27 -11.42
CA ALA A 236 -3.27 -11.53 -11.04
C ALA A 236 -4.41 -11.64 -12.07
N ARG A 237 -4.11 -11.99 -13.33
CA ARG A 237 -5.10 -12.16 -14.41
C ARG A 237 -5.75 -13.54 -14.44
N GLU A 238 -5.11 -14.54 -13.87
CA GLU A 238 -5.59 -15.93 -13.88
C GLU A 238 -5.96 -16.46 -12.49
N ALA A 239 -6.20 -15.60 -11.51
CA ALA A 239 -6.67 -16.03 -10.19
C ALA A 239 -8.00 -16.78 -10.37
N LYS A 240 -7.96 -18.11 -10.21
CA LYS A 240 -9.19 -18.94 -10.24
C LYS A 240 -10.19 -18.35 -9.25
N PRO A 241 -11.48 -18.20 -9.64
CA PRO A 241 -12.51 -17.72 -8.74
C PRO A 241 -12.52 -18.50 -7.42
N GLY A 242 -12.82 -17.83 -6.32
CA GLY A 242 -12.76 -18.43 -5.00
C GLY A 242 -13.70 -17.80 -3.98
N SER A 243 -13.67 -18.32 -2.76
CA SER A 243 -14.42 -17.76 -1.64
C SER A 243 -13.61 -16.65 -0.97
N TRP A 244 -14.27 -15.58 -0.54
CA TRP A 244 -13.63 -14.38 -0.04
C TRP A 244 -14.26 -13.85 1.25
N LEU A 245 -13.42 -13.39 2.16
CA LEU A 245 -13.76 -12.44 3.20
C LEU A 245 -13.53 -11.04 2.64
N ILE A 246 -14.55 -10.21 2.67
CA ILE A 246 -14.50 -8.82 2.18
C ILE A 246 -14.94 -7.92 3.34
N LEU A 247 -14.17 -6.88 3.61
CA LEU A 247 -14.52 -5.84 4.55
C LEU A 247 -14.92 -4.60 3.76
N GLU A 248 -16.14 -4.13 4.03
CA GLU A 248 -16.76 -3.02 3.30
C GLU A 248 -16.86 -1.78 4.19
N LYS A 249 -16.81 -0.60 3.56
CA LYS A 249 -17.07 0.68 4.18
C LYS A 249 -18.09 1.47 3.40
N SER A 250 -19.01 2.11 4.11
CA SER A 250 -19.95 3.07 3.54
C SER A 250 -19.22 4.33 3.11
N SER A 251 -19.56 4.86 1.95
CA SER A 251 -19.12 6.19 1.54
C SER A 251 -19.72 7.24 2.46
N SER A 252 -18.92 8.19 2.90
CA SER A 252 -19.33 9.32 3.71
C SER A 252 -18.88 10.62 3.05
N ASN A 253 -19.73 11.62 3.06
CA ASN A 253 -19.37 12.98 2.61
C ASN A 253 -18.81 13.83 3.76
N GLN A 254 -18.61 13.24 4.94
CA GLN A 254 -18.02 13.95 6.08
C GLN A 254 -16.51 13.71 6.13
N PRO A 255 -15.73 14.70 6.64
CA PRO A 255 -14.29 14.54 6.81
C PRO A 255 -13.98 13.34 7.69
N HIS A 256 -12.97 12.59 7.29
CA HIS A 256 -12.52 11.42 8.04
C HIS A 256 -11.84 11.82 9.36
N THR A 257 -12.23 11.15 10.47
CA THR A 257 -11.64 11.36 11.78
C THR A 257 -10.55 10.34 12.09
N LEU A 258 -9.69 10.64 13.08
CA LEU A 258 -8.60 9.73 13.48
C LEU A 258 -9.13 8.42 14.07
N ASP A 259 -10.28 8.46 14.77
CA ASP A 259 -10.88 7.30 15.46
C ASP A 259 -11.99 6.63 14.64
N GLU A 260 -12.06 6.96 13.35
CA GLU A 260 -13.04 6.36 12.46
C GLU A 260 -12.74 4.88 12.25
N PRO A 261 -13.76 3.99 12.28
CA PRO A 261 -13.55 2.57 11.97
C PRO A 261 -13.05 2.39 10.54
N ASP A 262 -12.21 1.38 10.35
CA ASP A 262 -11.65 1.07 9.04
C ASP A 262 -12.70 0.47 8.10
N PHE A 263 -13.63 -0.32 8.66
CA PHE A 263 -14.74 -0.92 7.94
C PHE A 263 -16.00 -0.94 8.79
N ASP A 264 -17.17 -1.01 8.16
CA ASP A 264 -18.47 -1.01 8.81
C ASP A 264 -19.34 -2.22 8.47
N ARG A 265 -18.85 -3.14 7.61
CA ARG A 265 -19.57 -4.37 7.25
C ARG A 265 -18.61 -5.49 6.89
N ILE A 266 -19.02 -6.71 7.25
CA ILE A 266 -18.38 -7.96 6.82
C ILE A 266 -19.24 -8.57 5.73
N TYR A 267 -18.61 -8.95 4.62
CA TYR A 267 -19.23 -9.66 3.52
C TYR A 267 -18.41 -10.90 3.17
N VAL A 268 -19.01 -12.07 3.29
CA VAL A 268 -18.38 -13.33 2.92
C VAL A 268 -19.06 -13.86 1.68
N LEU A 269 -18.29 -13.99 0.60
CA LEU A 269 -18.68 -14.64 -0.64
C LEU A 269 -18.18 -16.09 -0.63
N GLY A 270 -19.08 -17.04 -0.81
CA GLY A 270 -18.72 -18.41 -1.15
C GLY A 270 -18.67 -18.60 -2.66
N TYR A 271 -17.85 -19.53 -3.15
CA TYR A 271 -17.80 -19.88 -4.56
C TYR A 271 -18.28 -21.31 -4.79
N ASP A 272 -19.31 -21.47 -5.61
CA ASP A 272 -19.82 -22.76 -6.05
C ASP A 272 -19.07 -23.20 -7.32
N LYS A 273 -18.19 -24.19 -7.16
CA LYS A 273 -17.37 -24.73 -8.26
C LYS A 273 -18.21 -25.45 -9.32
N ARG A 274 -19.41 -25.98 -8.96
CA ARG A 274 -20.27 -26.69 -9.88
C ARG A 274 -20.98 -25.73 -10.83
N ASN A 275 -21.54 -24.66 -10.24
CA ASN A 275 -22.31 -23.66 -10.99
C ASN A 275 -21.40 -22.51 -11.50
N GLN A 276 -20.13 -22.45 -11.09
CA GLN A 276 -19.17 -21.41 -11.42
C GLN A 276 -19.67 -20.00 -11.06
N GLU A 277 -20.32 -19.89 -9.91
CA GLU A 277 -20.89 -18.61 -9.44
C GLU A 277 -20.59 -18.36 -7.97
N HIS A 278 -20.56 -17.08 -7.60
CA HIS A 278 -20.46 -16.68 -6.19
C HIS A 278 -21.86 -16.56 -5.57
N TYR A 279 -21.92 -16.85 -4.29
CA TYR A 279 -23.11 -16.65 -3.47
C TYR A 279 -22.77 -15.97 -2.16
N THR A 280 -23.74 -15.27 -1.56
CA THR A 280 -23.58 -14.66 -0.23
C THR A 280 -23.61 -15.75 0.84
N ALA A 281 -22.45 -16.05 1.43
CA ALA A 281 -22.34 -16.96 2.56
C ALA A 281 -22.71 -16.26 3.89
N TYR A 282 -22.33 -14.98 4.02
CA TYR A 282 -22.64 -14.15 5.19
C TYR A 282 -22.56 -12.66 4.86
N ARG A 283 -23.42 -11.87 5.46
CA ARG A 283 -23.34 -10.41 5.49
C ARG A 283 -23.72 -9.94 6.89
N SER A 284 -22.84 -9.16 7.54
CA SER A 284 -23.12 -8.63 8.87
C SER A 284 -24.10 -7.45 8.82
N PRO A 285 -24.77 -7.13 9.94
CA PRO A 285 -25.29 -5.78 10.16
C PRO A 285 -24.13 -4.77 10.19
N ASP A 286 -24.48 -3.48 10.29
CA ASP A 286 -23.47 -2.44 10.44
C ASP A 286 -22.73 -2.59 11.77
N LEU A 287 -21.43 -2.37 11.75
CA LEU A 287 -20.52 -2.54 12.86
C LEU A 287 -19.39 -1.51 12.82
N ARG A 288 -18.52 -1.52 13.80
CA ARG A 288 -17.30 -0.69 13.83
C ARG A 288 -16.09 -1.59 13.91
N GLY A 289 -15.39 -1.76 12.81
CA GLY A 289 -14.26 -2.68 12.69
C GLY A 289 -12.95 -1.99 12.41
N PHE A 290 -11.86 -2.60 12.88
CA PHE A 290 -10.48 -2.12 12.72
C PHE A 290 -9.57 -3.23 12.18
N LEU A 291 -8.64 -2.88 11.34
CA LEU A 291 -7.64 -3.82 10.83
C LEU A 291 -6.54 -4.13 11.89
N PRO A 292 -5.80 -5.21 11.70
CA PRO A 292 -5.91 -6.19 10.62
C PRO A 292 -7.00 -7.24 10.86
N ALA A 293 -7.52 -7.79 9.75
CA ALA A 293 -8.25 -9.06 9.77
C ALA A 293 -7.24 -10.22 9.72
N LYS A 294 -7.53 -11.32 10.42
CA LYS A 294 -6.70 -12.52 10.42
C LYS A 294 -7.53 -13.72 10.00
N VAL A 295 -7.12 -14.42 8.96
CA VAL A 295 -7.71 -15.69 8.53
C VAL A 295 -6.75 -16.81 8.92
N GLU A 296 -7.24 -17.80 9.66
CA GLU A 296 -6.45 -18.90 10.19
C GLU A 296 -7.14 -20.24 9.92
N GLY A 297 -6.38 -21.34 10.00
CA GLY A 297 -6.87 -22.70 9.81
C GLY A 297 -6.61 -23.25 8.41
N GLN A 298 -6.91 -24.53 8.23
CA GLN A 298 -6.67 -25.27 6.98
C GLN A 298 -7.92 -26.01 6.54
N GLY A 299 -8.00 -26.29 5.22
CA GLY A 299 -9.11 -27.04 4.65
C GLY A 299 -10.45 -26.35 4.81
N ASP A 300 -11.43 -27.13 5.29
CA ASP A 300 -12.82 -26.69 5.43
C ASP A 300 -13.13 -26.06 6.81
N ASN A 301 -12.21 -26.17 7.76
CA ASN A 301 -12.33 -25.59 9.11
C ASN A 301 -11.37 -24.42 9.23
N LYS A 302 -11.88 -23.24 8.93
CA LYS A 302 -11.14 -21.97 9.04
C LYS A 302 -11.85 -21.04 10.03
N THR A 303 -11.09 -20.10 10.52
CA THR A 303 -11.63 -18.98 11.32
C THR A 303 -11.11 -17.68 10.74
N PHE A 304 -11.84 -16.62 10.98
CA PHE A 304 -11.31 -15.28 10.82
C PHE A 304 -11.57 -14.45 12.06
N THR A 305 -10.59 -13.68 12.46
CA THR A 305 -10.63 -12.82 13.63
C THR A 305 -10.60 -11.37 13.20
N LEU A 306 -11.52 -10.57 13.73
CA LEU A 306 -11.67 -9.15 13.45
C LEU A 306 -11.64 -8.36 14.76
N ARG A 307 -11.07 -7.17 14.72
CA ARG A 307 -11.09 -6.22 15.83
C ARG A 307 -12.36 -5.39 15.72
N LEU A 308 -13.33 -5.61 16.59
CA LEU A 308 -14.61 -4.92 16.58
C LEU A 308 -14.79 -4.08 17.84
N GLN A 309 -15.34 -2.88 17.67
CA GLN A 309 -15.71 -2.00 18.77
C GLN A 309 -17.13 -2.33 19.22
N ASP A 310 -17.30 -2.56 20.52
CA ASP A 310 -18.60 -2.76 21.14
C ASP A 310 -19.33 -1.42 21.41
N GLU A 311 -20.58 -1.48 21.86
CA GLU A 311 -21.38 -0.29 22.19
C GLU A 311 -20.75 0.58 23.29
N GLY A 312 -19.91 0.00 24.14
CA GLY A 312 -19.14 0.70 25.17
C GLY A 312 -17.86 1.37 24.67
N GLY A 313 -17.56 1.28 23.36
CA GLY A 313 -16.37 1.87 22.75
C GLY A 313 -15.10 1.00 22.89
N THR A 314 -15.19 -0.19 23.51
CA THR A 314 -14.04 -1.08 23.69
C THR A 314 -13.81 -1.93 22.44
N VAL A 315 -12.58 -1.95 21.95
CA VAL A 315 -12.17 -2.79 20.80
C VAL A 315 -11.74 -4.17 21.31
N LYS A 316 -12.34 -5.23 20.74
CA LYS A 316 -12.08 -6.63 21.10
C LYS A 316 -11.86 -7.46 19.86
N ASP A 317 -11.03 -8.50 20.00
CA ASP A 317 -10.87 -9.52 18.96
C ASP A 317 -12.09 -10.45 18.98
N VAL A 318 -12.75 -10.55 17.82
CA VAL A 318 -13.98 -11.31 17.64
C VAL A 318 -13.75 -12.36 16.55
N GLN A 319 -13.87 -13.63 16.93
CA GLN A 319 -13.61 -14.75 16.04
C GLN A 319 -14.90 -15.30 15.43
N TYR A 320 -14.87 -15.49 14.12
CA TYR A 320 -15.91 -16.13 13.32
C TYR A 320 -15.43 -17.49 12.84
N SER A 321 -16.30 -18.49 12.84
CA SER A 321 -15.99 -19.82 12.33
C SER A 321 -16.55 -20.00 10.91
N LEU A 322 -15.74 -20.61 10.06
CA LEU A 322 -16.08 -20.99 8.69
C LEU A 322 -16.15 -22.51 8.61
N TYR A 323 -17.19 -23.02 7.98
CA TYR A 323 -17.33 -24.45 7.72
C TYR A 323 -18.13 -24.70 6.43
N LYS A 324 -17.99 -25.87 5.86
CA LYS A 324 -18.86 -26.29 4.75
C LYS A 324 -19.94 -27.22 5.27
N ASP A 325 -21.17 -26.98 4.84
CA ASP A 325 -22.28 -27.87 5.12
C ASP A 325 -22.17 -29.19 4.32
N ALA A 326 -23.10 -30.12 4.55
CA ALA A 326 -23.12 -31.43 3.86
C ALA A 326 -23.23 -31.32 2.32
N ARG A 327 -23.62 -30.16 1.79
CA ARG A 327 -23.69 -29.87 0.36
C ARG A 327 -22.42 -29.18 -0.18
N GLY A 328 -21.42 -28.96 0.68
CA GLY A 328 -20.19 -28.26 0.36
C GLY A 328 -20.34 -26.73 0.30
N VAL A 329 -21.46 -26.18 0.79
CA VAL A 329 -21.73 -24.74 0.79
C VAL A 329 -21.04 -24.10 1.99
N LEU A 330 -20.25 -23.06 1.75
CA LEU A 330 -19.57 -22.29 2.81
C LEU A 330 -20.60 -21.58 3.70
N LYS A 331 -20.44 -21.71 5.00
CA LYS A 331 -21.24 -21.09 6.05
C LYS A 331 -20.36 -20.38 7.05
N VAL A 332 -20.91 -19.33 7.67
CA VAL A 332 -20.25 -18.55 8.71
C VAL A 332 -21.07 -18.65 9.98
N THR A 333 -20.42 -18.97 11.08
CA THR A 333 -21.01 -18.87 12.42
C THR A 333 -20.46 -17.62 13.09
N PRO A 334 -21.30 -16.57 13.26
CA PRO A 334 -20.90 -15.42 14.04
C PRO A 334 -20.85 -15.80 15.53
N PRO A 335 -19.97 -15.16 16.34
CA PRO A 335 -19.98 -15.35 17.79
C PRO A 335 -21.28 -14.88 18.40
N ALA A 336 -21.59 -15.39 19.59
CA ALA A 336 -22.87 -15.09 20.31
C ALA A 336 -23.04 -13.60 20.66
N THR A 337 -21.95 -12.83 20.69
CA THR A 337 -21.91 -11.40 21.01
C THR A 337 -22.35 -10.49 19.86
N VAL A 338 -22.41 -11.00 18.63
CA VAL A 338 -22.85 -10.20 17.47
C VAL A 338 -24.36 -10.35 17.29
N PRO A 339 -25.14 -9.26 17.23
CA PRO A 339 -26.57 -9.33 17.02
C PRO A 339 -26.91 -10.11 15.74
N ARG A 340 -27.75 -11.13 15.86
CA ARG A 340 -28.26 -11.87 14.69
C ARG A 340 -29.29 -11.00 13.98
N ASP A 341 -29.13 -10.79 12.69
CA ASP A 341 -30.14 -10.12 11.88
C ASP A 341 -31.45 -10.95 11.92
N ARG A 342 -32.47 -10.41 12.62
CA ARG A 342 -33.78 -11.06 12.75
C ARG A 342 -34.68 -10.96 11.53
N ARG A 343 -34.18 -10.42 10.40
CA ARG A 343 -35.00 -10.12 9.20
C ARG A 343 -35.07 -11.24 8.14
N ARG A 344 -34.76 -12.49 8.49
CA ARG A 344 -35.03 -13.63 7.62
C ARG A 344 -35.88 -14.68 8.33
N ARG A 345 -37.18 -14.46 8.38
CA ARG A 345 -38.23 -15.48 8.37
C ARG A 345 -39.20 -15.20 7.24
#